data_8ce704c26b51ee286cd8b8f2741c99e0
#
_entry.id   8ce704c26b51ee286cd8b8f2741c99e0
#
_cell.length_a   1.000
_cell.length_b   1.000
_cell.length_c   1.000
_cell.angle_alpha   90.00
_cell.angle_beta   90.00
_cell.angle_gamma   90.00
#
_symmetry.space_group_name_H-M   'P 1'
#
loop_
_entity.id
_entity.type
_entity.pdbx_description
1 polymer ?
#
loop_
_entity_poly.entity_id
_entity_poly.type
_entity_poly.pdbx_seq_one_letter_code
_entity_poly.pdbx_strand_id
1 'polypeptide(L)'
;MISPSLYDRSTLATMFLLLYLVLVRILRYRRASSLPSKYSIRSRADFATLTEDQAQDVLKDLVELEFPKFMGFSIVFALFKTYGIPSVSSLLVKTGELSKPETASKRTADTGVLLLEFCLNKPSSPRAMEATARMNYLHSRYLKAGKIRNDDMLYTLSLFALEPVRWINRFEWRTFTDYELCATGTFWKAMGDKMEIDMSVLRGAEEGWRDGMEWLDAIRDWSEGYEIERMVPYPTNRELVLANLDMIFLNVPKDLRVWGGYIVSIIAGPRLRKAMLLDAPPTWFENLLLGGLLARKYALRYLALPRIVRKAYIAEKAEENGRFSSKEYLSHPWYVRPTLKRRWGPKAWFTWAIGRKLPGDDGNRYNPEGYRIKDVGPRIAKDMGTEYMDKDLQRMKLLQSVGCPFKR
;
A
#
# COMPACT_ATOMS: atom_id res chain seq x y z
N MET A 1 -15.09 58.47 -22.35
CA MET A 1 -15.12 57.16 -23.06
C MET A 1 -14.26 56.17 -22.28
N ILE A 2 -14.90 55.30 -21.55
CA ILE A 2 -14.24 54.23 -20.79
C ILE A 2 -13.90 53.15 -21.85
N SER A 3 -12.63 52.85 -21.97
CA SER A 3 -12.12 51.88 -22.96
C SER A 3 -12.81 50.52 -22.78
N PRO A 4 -13.48 49.97 -23.81
CA PRO A 4 -14.17 48.67 -23.74
C PRO A 4 -13.25 47.46 -23.43
N SER A 5 -11.94 47.65 -23.53
CA SER A 5 -10.95 46.55 -23.51
C SER A 5 -10.60 46.02 -22.14
N LEU A 6 -10.80 46.78 -21.04
CA LEU A 6 -10.44 46.31 -19.67
C LEU A 6 -11.57 45.53 -19.01
N TYR A 7 -12.81 45.92 -19.24
CA TYR A 7 -14.00 45.20 -18.75
C TYR A 7 -14.13 43.83 -19.44
N ASP A 8 -13.72 43.73 -20.69
CA ASP A 8 -13.74 42.53 -21.49
C ASP A 8 -12.70 41.47 -21.01
N ARG A 9 -11.48 41.92 -20.65
CA ARG A 9 -10.41 41.01 -20.21
C ARG A 9 -10.68 40.37 -18.85
N SER A 10 -11.23 41.10 -17.87
CA SER A 10 -11.57 40.54 -16.56
C SER A 10 -12.75 39.58 -16.64
N THR A 11 -13.75 39.91 -17.46
CA THR A 11 -14.91 39.04 -17.71
C THR A 11 -14.50 37.74 -18.40
N LEU A 12 -13.66 37.84 -19.44
CA LEU A 12 -13.11 36.67 -20.14
C LEU A 12 -12.28 35.80 -19.19
N ALA A 13 -11.40 36.39 -18.37
CA ALA A 13 -10.57 35.64 -17.40
C ALA A 13 -11.45 34.90 -16.37
N THR A 14 -12.50 35.55 -15.88
CA THR A 14 -13.46 34.94 -14.95
C THR A 14 -14.22 33.80 -15.61
N MET A 15 -14.67 33.98 -16.84
CA MET A 15 -15.35 32.94 -17.61
C MET A 15 -14.42 31.72 -17.85
N PHE A 16 -13.18 31.94 -18.26
CA PHE A 16 -12.20 30.86 -18.41
C PHE A 16 -11.93 30.12 -17.09
N LEU A 17 -11.81 30.84 -15.97
CA LEU A 17 -11.64 30.22 -14.65
C LEU A 17 -12.85 29.35 -14.29
N LEU A 18 -14.06 29.83 -14.48
CA LEU A 18 -15.28 29.07 -14.20
C LEU A 18 -15.38 27.82 -15.09
N LEU A 19 -15.12 27.95 -16.39
CA LEU A 19 -15.06 26.82 -17.32
C LEU A 19 -14.00 25.79 -16.92
N TYR A 20 -12.81 26.26 -16.50
CA TYR A 20 -11.76 25.38 -15.99
C TYR A 20 -12.19 24.60 -14.74
N LEU A 21 -12.83 25.28 -13.76
CA LEU A 21 -13.30 24.63 -12.54
C LEU A 21 -14.39 23.58 -12.84
N VAL A 22 -15.30 23.89 -13.76
CA VAL A 22 -16.32 22.93 -14.23
C VAL A 22 -15.66 21.73 -14.91
N LEU A 23 -14.69 21.99 -15.82
CA LEU A 23 -13.94 20.94 -16.49
C LEU A 23 -13.21 20.02 -15.48
N VAL A 24 -12.51 20.62 -14.50
CA VAL A 24 -11.84 19.87 -13.43
C VAL A 24 -12.86 18.98 -12.71
N ARG A 25 -14.04 19.51 -12.36
CA ARG A 25 -15.08 18.78 -11.66
C ARG A 25 -15.57 17.57 -12.45
N ILE A 26 -15.91 17.76 -13.72
CA ILE A 26 -16.41 16.71 -14.62
C ILE A 26 -15.35 15.62 -14.80
N LEU A 27 -14.13 16.00 -15.16
CA LEU A 27 -13.06 15.06 -15.46
C LEU A 27 -12.62 14.26 -14.22
N ARG A 28 -12.59 14.89 -13.03
CA ARG A 28 -12.18 14.22 -11.81
C ARG A 28 -13.13 13.10 -11.38
N TYR A 29 -14.42 13.31 -11.51
CA TYR A 29 -15.41 12.30 -11.07
C TYR A 29 -15.73 11.27 -12.16
N ARG A 30 -15.31 11.48 -13.39
CA ARG A 30 -15.64 10.64 -14.54
C ARG A 30 -15.38 9.15 -14.31
N ARG A 31 -14.20 8.79 -13.75
CA ARG A 31 -13.88 7.37 -13.52
C ARG A 31 -14.79 6.75 -12.48
N ALA A 32 -14.92 7.38 -11.32
CA ALA A 32 -15.81 6.88 -10.27
C ALA A 32 -17.26 6.72 -10.76
N SER A 33 -17.76 7.69 -11.53
CA SER A 33 -19.12 7.66 -12.08
C SER A 33 -19.28 6.59 -13.18
N SER A 34 -18.21 6.17 -13.85
CA SER A 34 -18.27 5.15 -14.90
C SER A 34 -18.18 3.70 -14.38
N LEU A 35 -17.80 3.49 -13.12
CA LEU A 35 -17.66 2.13 -12.55
C LEU A 35 -18.96 1.31 -12.62
N PRO A 36 -20.14 1.84 -12.25
CA PRO A 36 -21.38 1.06 -12.33
C PRO A 36 -21.67 0.57 -13.74
N SER A 37 -21.51 1.42 -14.75
CA SER A 37 -21.71 1.04 -16.15
C SER A 37 -20.68 0.03 -16.64
N LYS A 38 -19.41 0.20 -16.27
CA LYS A 38 -18.30 -0.66 -16.67
C LYS A 38 -18.50 -2.11 -16.19
N TYR A 39 -19.06 -2.28 -15.00
CA TYR A 39 -19.24 -3.59 -14.37
C TYR A 39 -20.70 -4.04 -14.28
N SER A 40 -21.61 -3.37 -15.01
CA SER A 40 -23.04 -3.69 -15.07
C SER A 40 -23.73 -3.68 -13.69
N ILE A 41 -23.30 -2.80 -12.79
CA ILE A 41 -23.85 -2.65 -11.45
C ILE A 41 -25.07 -1.74 -11.49
N ARG A 42 -26.23 -2.29 -11.12
CA ARG A 42 -27.53 -1.58 -11.09
C ARG A 42 -28.03 -1.37 -9.68
N SER A 43 -27.66 -2.27 -8.78
CA SER A 43 -28.14 -2.29 -7.41
C SER A 43 -27.05 -2.77 -6.45
N ARG A 44 -27.30 -2.64 -5.15
CA ARG A 44 -26.44 -3.19 -4.09
C ARG A 44 -26.30 -4.72 -4.16
N ALA A 45 -27.31 -5.40 -4.65
CA ALA A 45 -27.29 -6.86 -4.80
C ALA A 45 -26.23 -7.34 -5.82
N ASP A 46 -25.92 -6.51 -6.82
CA ASP A 46 -24.94 -6.87 -7.85
C ASP A 46 -23.50 -6.91 -7.28
N PHE A 47 -23.25 -6.33 -6.11
CA PHE A 47 -21.95 -6.38 -5.43
C PHE A 47 -21.51 -7.80 -5.10
N ALA A 48 -22.48 -8.71 -4.85
CA ALA A 48 -22.23 -10.12 -4.61
C ALA A 48 -21.66 -10.88 -5.83
N THR A 49 -21.70 -10.28 -7.02
CA THR A 49 -21.18 -10.91 -8.26
C THR A 49 -19.77 -10.51 -8.61
N LEU A 50 -19.16 -9.56 -7.86
CA LEU A 50 -17.85 -9.02 -8.13
C LEU A 50 -16.77 -10.09 -7.99
N THR A 51 -16.08 -10.39 -9.09
CA THR A 51 -14.96 -11.34 -9.07
C THR A 51 -13.69 -10.70 -8.51
N GLU A 52 -12.73 -11.52 -8.04
CA GLU A 52 -11.46 -11.02 -7.53
C GLU A 52 -10.64 -10.28 -8.59
N ASP A 53 -10.70 -10.69 -9.87
CA ASP A 53 -10.01 -10.01 -10.98
C ASP A 53 -10.63 -8.64 -11.27
N GLN A 54 -11.96 -8.54 -11.23
CA GLN A 54 -12.64 -7.23 -11.37
C GLN A 54 -12.33 -6.31 -10.19
N ALA A 55 -12.31 -6.86 -8.98
CA ALA A 55 -11.92 -6.13 -7.78
C ALA A 55 -10.49 -5.59 -7.90
N GLN A 56 -9.56 -6.40 -8.39
CA GLN A 56 -8.18 -5.98 -8.63
C GLN A 56 -8.07 -4.88 -9.70
N ASP A 57 -8.84 -4.97 -10.80
CA ASP A 57 -8.88 -3.92 -11.82
C ASP A 57 -9.28 -2.55 -11.22
N VAL A 58 -10.28 -2.54 -10.31
CA VAL A 58 -10.70 -1.34 -9.57
C VAL A 58 -9.56 -0.82 -8.67
N LEU A 59 -8.95 -1.71 -7.87
CA LEU A 59 -7.84 -1.33 -6.99
C LEU A 59 -6.65 -0.80 -7.76
N LYS A 60 -6.33 -1.37 -8.92
CA LYS A 60 -5.26 -0.90 -9.79
C LYS A 60 -5.52 0.52 -10.28
N ASP A 61 -6.74 0.85 -10.66
CA ASP A 61 -7.14 2.21 -11.04
C ASP A 61 -6.99 3.19 -9.86
N LEU A 62 -7.35 2.77 -8.65
CA LEU A 62 -7.15 3.57 -7.42
C LEU A 62 -5.67 3.82 -7.13
N VAL A 63 -4.83 2.78 -7.26
CA VAL A 63 -3.38 2.84 -6.97
C VAL A 63 -2.62 3.64 -8.02
N GLU A 64 -2.93 3.45 -9.31
CA GLU A 64 -2.11 4.01 -10.40
C GLU A 64 -2.61 5.36 -10.92
N LEU A 65 -3.90 5.66 -10.79
CA LEU A 65 -4.54 6.84 -11.37
C LEU A 65 -5.17 7.78 -10.34
N GLU A 66 -6.04 7.26 -9.45
CA GLU A 66 -6.85 8.11 -8.56
C GLU A 66 -6.04 8.66 -7.38
N PHE A 67 -5.42 7.77 -6.59
CA PHE A 67 -4.80 8.09 -5.31
C PHE A 67 -3.36 7.56 -5.14
N PRO A 68 -2.48 7.64 -6.14
CA PRO A 68 -1.21 6.90 -6.13
C PRO A 68 -0.31 7.23 -4.93
N LYS A 69 -0.40 8.44 -4.38
CA LYS A 69 0.42 8.83 -3.22
C LYS A 69 -0.07 8.19 -1.94
N PHE A 70 -1.37 8.34 -1.63
CA PHE A 70 -1.93 7.83 -0.38
C PHE A 70 -2.20 6.32 -0.41
N MET A 71 -2.50 5.72 -1.55
CA MET A 71 -2.55 4.25 -1.66
C MET A 71 -1.20 3.64 -1.33
N GLY A 72 -0.11 4.10 -1.97
CA GLY A 72 1.23 3.59 -1.67
C GLY A 72 1.65 3.84 -0.23
N PHE A 73 1.38 5.05 0.30
CA PHE A 73 1.66 5.40 1.68
C PHE A 73 0.89 4.52 2.67
N SER A 74 -0.41 4.32 2.47
CA SER A 74 -1.26 3.57 3.38
C SER A 74 -0.88 2.08 3.48
N ILE A 75 -0.39 1.48 2.41
CA ILE A 75 0.14 0.11 2.42
C ILE A 75 1.44 0.02 3.24
N VAL A 76 2.35 0.98 3.08
CA VAL A 76 3.56 1.06 3.92
C VAL A 76 3.19 1.32 5.38
N PHE A 77 2.22 2.20 5.61
CA PHE A 77 1.72 2.49 6.95
C PHE A 77 1.01 1.29 7.60
N ALA A 78 0.28 0.48 6.83
CA ALA A 78 -0.33 -0.76 7.30
C ALA A 78 0.72 -1.70 7.90
N LEU A 79 1.84 -1.92 7.19
CA LEU A 79 2.97 -2.69 7.73
C LEU A 79 3.58 -2.04 8.97
N PHE A 80 3.82 -0.74 8.93
CA PHE A 80 4.36 -0.01 10.07
C PHE A 80 3.46 -0.11 11.31
N LYS A 81 2.14 -0.09 11.13
CA LYS A 81 1.17 -0.19 12.22
C LYS A 81 1.23 -1.54 12.94
N THR A 82 1.60 -2.62 12.25
CA THR A 82 1.79 -3.93 12.88
C THR A 82 2.89 -3.94 13.95
N TYR A 83 3.87 -3.01 13.87
CA TYR A 83 4.95 -2.90 14.86
C TYR A 83 4.46 -2.47 16.24
N GLY A 84 3.24 -1.94 16.34
CA GLY A 84 2.58 -1.65 17.63
C GLY A 84 2.06 -2.89 18.38
N ILE A 85 2.14 -4.08 17.78
CA ILE A 85 1.71 -5.35 18.36
C ILE A 85 2.92 -6.12 18.88
N PRO A 86 3.02 -6.40 20.21
CA PRO A 86 4.20 -7.04 20.83
C PRO A 86 4.58 -8.40 20.24
N SER A 87 3.61 -9.25 19.86
CA SER A 87 3.88 -10.55 19.22
C SER A 87 4.59 -10.37 17.87
N VAL A 88 4.16 -9.40 17.08
CA VAL A 88 4.74 -9.09 15.76
C VAL A 88 6.12 -8.44 15.92
N SER A 89 6.23 -7.38 16.72
CA SER A 89 7.49 -6.64 16.90
C SER A 89 8.59 -7.53 17.49
N SER A 90 8.26 -8.36 18.49
CA SER A 90 9.23 -9.28 19.11
C SER A 90 9.76 -10.31 18.11
N LEU A 91 8.90 -10.85 17.25
CA LEU A 91 9.35 -11.76 16.20
C LEU A 91 10.25 -11.04 15.19
N LEU A 92 9.87 -9.85 14.73
CA LEU A 92 10.63 -9.08 13.75
C LEU A 92 12.01 -8.64 14.29
N VAL A 93 12.09 -8.24 15.55
CA VAL A 93 13.36 -7.93 16.21
C VAL A 93 14.22 -9.20 16.33
N LYS A 94 13.62 -10.33 16.76
CA LYS A 94 14.34 -11.60 16.90
C LYS A 94 14.91 -12.12 15.59
N THR A 95 14.24 -11.90 14.47
CA THR A 95 14.77 -12.31 13.14
C THR A 95 15.93 -11.43 12.69
N GLY A 96 16.03 -10.19 13.16
CA GLY A 96 17.05 -9.22 12.77
C GLY A 96 16.89 -8.66 11.36
N GLU A 97 15.93 -9.14 10.59
CA GLU A 97 15.78 -8.77 9.16
C GLU A 97 15.34 -7.31 8.96
N LEU A 98 14.54 -6.75 9.88
CA LEU A 98 14.06 -5.36 9.85
C LEU A 98 14.69 -4.47 10.91
N SER A 99 15.34 -5.06 11.94
CA SER A 99 15.97 -4.29 13.02
C SER A 99 17.44 -3.99 12.79
N LYS A 100 18.11 -4.69 11.85
CA LYS A 100 19.52 -4.48 11.54
C LYS A 100 19.70 -3.62 10.30
N PRO A 101 20.58 -2.60 10.32
CA PRO A 101 20.80 -1.69 9.18
C PRO A 101 21.21 -2.41 7.88
N GLU A 102 21.94 -3.52 8.00
CA GLU A 102 22.50 -4.28 6.86
C GLU A 102 21.39 -4.98 6.04
N THR A 103 20.30 -5.40 6.68
CA THR A 103 19.24 -6.22 6.10
C THR A 103 17.94 -5.45 5.89
N ALA A 104 17.64 -4.46 6.73
CA ALA A 104 16.34 -3.77 6.77
C ALA A 104 15.92 -3.19 5.41
N SER A 105 16.84 -2.55 4.68
CA SER A 105 16.50 -1.95 3.39
C SER A 105 16.15 -2.99 2.33
N LYS A 106 16.87 -4.13 2.31
CA LYS A 106 16.54 -5.24 1.40
C LYS A 106 15.22 -5.88 1.78
N ARG A 107 15.01 -6.17 3.07
CA ARG A 107 13.77 -6.79 3.56
C ARG A 107 12.55 -5.94 3.26
N THR A 108 12.67 -4.61 3.40
CA THR A 108 11.61 -3.66 3.02
C THR A 108 11.32 -3.69 1.51
N ALA A 109 12.37 -3.72 0.68
CA ALA A 109 12.23 -3.81 -0.77
C ALA A 109 11.59 -5.15 -1.19
N ASP A 110 12.03 -6.28 -0.61
CA ASP A 110 11.48 -7.62 -0.88
C ASP A 110 9.98 -7.69 -0.57
N THR A 111 9.57 -7.15 0.58
CA THR A 111 8.15 -7.06 0.95
C THR A 111 7.38 -6.20 -0.03
N GLY A 112 7.94 -5.04 -0.38
CA GLY A 112 7.31 -4.12 -1.32
C GLY A 112 7.10 -4.72 -2.71
N VAL A 113 8.08 -5.43 -3.26
CA VAL A 113 7.92 -6.03 -4.59
C VAL A 113 6.92 -7.18 -4.58
N LEU A 114 6.90 -8.05 -3.56
CA LEU A 114 5.90 -9.12 -3.46
C LEU A 114 4.48 -8.55 -3.34
N LEU A 115 4.28 -7.53 -2.49
CA LEU A 115 3.00 -6.83 -2.36
C LEU A 115 2.56 -6.22 -3.70
N LEU A 116 3.46 -5.54 -4.42
CA LEU A 116 3.14 -4.95 -5.71
C LEU A 116 2.84 -6.01 -6.77
N GLU A 117 3.52 -7.16 -6.74
CA GLU A 117 3.30 -8.24 -7.70
C GLU A 117 1.89 -8.82 -7.59
N PHE A 118 1.37 -9.08 -6.39
CA PHE A 118 0.02 -9.60 -6.28
C PHE A 118 -1.07 -8.51 -6.28
N CYS A 119 -0.78 -7.28 -5.84
CA CYS A 119 -1.78 -6.20 -5.87
C CYS A 119 -1.99 -5.62 -7.27
N LEU A 120 -0.95 -5.54 -8.11
CA LEU A 120 -1.03 -4.87 -9.41
C LEU A 120 -1.25 -5.81 -10.60
N ASN A 121 -1.17 -7.12 -10.38
CA ASN A 121 -1.51 -8.13 -11.37
C ASN A 121 -2.82 -8.84 -10.99
N LYS A 122 -3.54 -9.34 -11.99
CA LYS A 122 -4.79 -10.06 -11.74
C LYS A 122 -4.53 -11.27 -10.84
N PRO A 123 -5.34 -11.48 -9.79
CA PRO A 123 -5.22 -12.64 -8.91
C PRO A 123 -5.21 -13.98 -9.63
N SER A 124 -5.84 -14.05 -10.84
CA SER A 124 -5.83 -15.21 -11.73
C SER A 124 -4.53 -15.38 -12.51
N SER A 125 -3.66 -14.36 -12.56
CA SER A 125 -2.46 -14.42 -13.36
C SER A 125 -1.36 -15.30 -12.72
N PRO A 126 -0.56 -16.01 -13.52
CA PRO A 126 0.58 -16.79 -12.99
C PRO A 126 1.51 -15.95 -12.12
N ARG A 127 1.69 -14.67 -12.47
CA ARG A 127 2.57 -13.73 -11.79
C ARG A 127 2.08 -13.39 -10.37
N ALA A 128 0.80 -13.08 -10.20
CA ALA A 128 0.22 -12.81 -8.88
C ALA A 128 0.20 -14.08 -8.01
N MET A 129 -0.12 -15.22 -8.61
CA MET A 129 -0.13 -16.51 -7.92
C MET A 129 1.27 -16.92 -7.46
N GLU A 130 2.31 -16.74 -8.29
CA GLU A 130 3.70 -17.00 -7.89
C GLU A 130 4.14 -16.10 -6.72
N ALA A 131 3.76 -14.82 -6.73
CA ALA A 131 4.06 -13.90 -5.64
C ALA A 131 3.37 -14.31 -4.32
N THR A 132 2.11 -14.73 -4.40
CA THR A 132 1.35 -15.22 -3.25
C THR A 132 1.95 -16.54 -2.71
N ALA A 133 2.27 -17.49 -3.59
CA ALA A 133 2.92 -18.75 -3.20
C ALA A 133 4.28 -18.51 -2.54
N ARG A 134 5.06 -17.55 -3.07
CA ARG A 134 6.33 -17.15 -2.45
C ARG A 134 6.14 -16.56 -1.06
N MET A 135 5.15 -15.71 -0.88
CA MET A 135 4.82 -15.14 0.43
C MET A 135 4.38 -16.22 1.42
N ASN A 136 3.51 -17.14 1.01
CA ASN A 136 3.08 -18.28 1.82
C ASN A 136 4.26 -19.15 2.23
N TYR A 137 5.18 -19.45 1.30
CA TYR A 137 6.40 -20.19 1.61
C TYR A 137 7.23 -19.48 2.69
N LEU A 138 7.46 -18.17 2.55
CA LEU A 138 8.25 -17.42 3.51
C LEU A 138 7.63 -17.39 4.92
N HIS A 139 6.30 -17.42 5.03
CA HIS A 139 5.58 -17.48 6.31
C HIS A 139 5.44 -18.90 6.86
N SER A 140 5.38 -19.93 6.01
CA SER A 140 5.05 -21.31 6.38
C SER A 140 5.91 -21.87 7.52
N ARG A 141 7.22 -21.58 7.50
CA ARG A 141 8.15 -22.03 8.54
C ARG A 141 7.82 -21.44 9.92
N TYR A 142 7.42 -20.18 9.96
CA TYR A 142 7.08 -19.49 11.19
C TYR A 142 5.69 -19.88 11.69
N LEU A 143 4.74 -20.09 10.79
CA LEU A 143 3.40 -20.61 11.11
C LEU A 143 3.50 -22.03 11.71
N LYS A 144 4.21 -22.94 11.04
CA LYS A 144 4.44 -24.32 11.55
C LYS A 144 5.15 -24.36 12.89
N ALA A 145 6.03 -23.40 13.16
CA ALA A 145 6.72 -23.29 14.44
C ALA A 145 5.90 -22.54 15.52
N GLY A 146 4.65 -22.14 15.25
CA GLY A 146 3.80 -21.38 16.18
C GLY A 146 4.33 -19.98 16.51
N LYS A 147 5.26 -19.45 15.70
CA LYS A 147 5.86 -18.12 15.90
C LYS A 147 5.06 -16.98 15.28
N ILE A 148 4.26 -17.28 14.26
CA ILE A 148 3.25 -16.39 13.71
C ILE A 148 1.90 -16.96 14.13
N ARG A 149 1.04 -16.13 14.71
CA ARG A 149 -0.31 -16.48 15.13
C ARG A 149 -1.29 -16.11 14.02
N ASN A 150 -2.38 -16.86 13.93
CA ASN A 150 -3.45 -16.52 12.98
C ASN A 150 -3.99 -15.09 13.19
N ASP A 151 -4.19 -14.71 14.46
CA ASP A 151 -4.70 -13.37 14.81
C ASP A 151 -3.77 -12.24 14.29
N ASP A 152 -2.45 -12.45 14.36
CA ASP A 152 -1.48 -11.47 13.83
C ASP A 152 -1.54 -11.39 12.30
N MET A 153 -1.80 -12.53 11.61
CA MET A 153 -2.02 -12.58 10.16
C MET A 153 -3.33 -11.90 9.77
N LEU A 154 -4.41 -12.21 10.47
CA LEU A 154 -5.73 -11.61 10.24
C LEU A 154 -5.71 -10.09 10.51
N TYR A 155 -5.01 -9.66 11.57
CA TYR A 155 -4.80 -8.25 11.85
C TYR A 155 -4.01 -7.55 10.73
N THR A 156 -2.93 -8.16 10.25
CA THR A 156 -2.16 -7.62 9.13
C THR A 156 -3.00 -7.49 7.86
N LEU A 157 -3.81 -8.51 7.56
CA LEU A 157 -4.77 -8.49 6.45
C LEU A 157 -5.78 -7.35 6.60
N SER A 158 -6.33 -7.17 7.82
CA SER A 158 -7.27 -6.07 8.12
C SER A 158 -6.67 -4.69 7.84
N LEU A 159 -5.40 -4.48 8.18
CA LEU A 159 -4.73 -3.22 7.94
C LEU A 159 -4.54 -2.93 6.46
N PHE A 160 -4.20 -3.92 5.64
CA PHE A 160 -4.11 -3.74 4.19
C PHE A 160 -5.46 -3.39 3.56
N ALA A 161 -6.56 -3.93 4.08
CA ALA A 161 -7.90 -3.62 3.60
C ALA A 161 -8.40 -2.24 4.08
N LEU A 162 -8.13 -1.87 5.33
CA LEU A 162 -8.76 -0.73 5.99
C LEU A 162 -7.94 0.56 5.96
N GLU A 163 -6.60 0.47 6.05
CA GLU A 163 -5.77 1.69 6.08
C GLU A 163 -5.86 2.52 4.78
N PRO A 164 -5.89 1.93 3.57
CA PRO A 164 -6.15 2.71 2.35
C PRO A 164 -7.47 3.47 2.41
N VAL A 165 -8.53 2.83 2.90
CA VAL A 165 -9.86 3.46 3.05
C VAL A 165 -9.80 4.62 4.05
N ARG A 166 -9.18 4.41 5.22
CA ARG A 166 -9.05 5.42 6.29
C ARG A 166 -8.28 6.65 5.81
N TRP A 167 -7.12 6.45 5.18
CA TRP A 167 -6.24 7.54 4.72
C TRP A 167 -6.84 8.33 3.56
N ILE A 168 -7.43 7.66 2.59
CA ILE A 168 -8.05 8.31 1.43
C ILE A 168 -9.29 9.08 1.84
N ASN A 169 -10.19 8.50 2.63
CA ASN A 169 -11.39 9.17 3.08
C ASN A 169 -11.05 10.44 3.88
N ARG A 170 -9.96 10.42 4.65
CA ARG A 170 -9.52 11.57 5.45
C ARG A 170 -8.82 12.64 4.63
N PHE A 171 -7.86 12.29 3.76
CA PHE A 171 -6.89 13.22 3.20
C PHE A 171 -6.87 13.33 1.67
N GLU A 172 -7.60 12.50 0.93
CA GLU A 172 -7.69 12.62 -0.51
C GLU A 172 -8.91 13.45 -0.95
N TRP A 173 -8.92 13.86 -2.20
CA TRP A 173 -9.88 14.78 -2.79
C TRP A 173 -11.34 14.28 -2.83
N ARG A 174 -11.58 12.97 -2.70
CA ARG A 174 -12.86 12.30 -2.49
C ARG A 174 -12.71 11.08 -1.60
N THR A 175 -13.81 10.58 -1.09
CA THR A 175 -13.92 9.29 -0.40
C THR A 175 -14.00 8.14 -1.41
N PHE A 176 -13.82 6.91 -0.95
CA PHE A 176 -14.21 5.72 -1.70
C PHE A 176 -15.70 5.72 -1.98
N THR A 177 -16.08 5.20 -3.15
CA THR A 177 -17.48 4.83 -3.44
C THR A 177 -17.78 3.46 -2.84
N ASP A 178 -19.06 3.13 -2.66
CA ASP A 178 -19.48 1.83 -2.12
C ASP A 178 -18.95 0.67 -2.98
N TYR A 179 -18.90 0.86 -4.30
CA TYR A 179 -18.35 -0.15 -5.21
C TYR A 179 -16.83 -0.33 -5.02
N GLU A 180 -16.08 0.74 -4.81
CA GLU A 180 -14.65 0.68 -4.50
C GLU A 180 -14.38 0.03 -3.13
N LEU A 181 -15.25 0.28 -2.15
CA LEU A 181 -15.21 -0.42 -0.85
C LEU A 181 -15.47 -1.91 -1.02
N CYS A 182 -16.51 -2.27 -1.77
CA CYS A 182 -16.80 -3.66 -2.09
C CYS A 182 -15.62 -4.35 -2.80
N ALA A 183 -15.04 -3.70 -3.80
CA ALA A 183 -13.87 -4.22 -4.51
C ALA A 183 -12.67 -4.42 -3.57
N THR A 184 -12.45 -3.47 -2.64
CA THR A 184 -11.38 -3.58 -1.64
C THR A 184 -11.60 -4.80 -0.74
N GLY A 185 -12.82 -4.99 -0.22
CA GLY A 185 -13.14 -6.16 0.62
C GLY A 185 -13.05 -7.46 -0.15
N THR A 186 -13.57 -7.52 -1.38
CA THR A 186 -13.51 -8.70 -2.24
C THR A 186 -12.08 -9.14 -2.51
N PHE A 187 -11.21 -8.20 -2.88
CA PHE A 187 -9.80 -8.49 -3.15
C PHE A 187 -9.06 -9.01 -1.91
N TRP A 188 -9.17 -8.30 -0.77
CA TRP A 188 -8.42 -8.68 0.44
C TRP A 188 -8.98 -9.95 1.10
N LYS A 189 -10.29 -10.20 1.00
CA LYS A 189 -10.88 -11.48 1.43
C LYS A 189 -10.33 -12.63 0.61
N ALA A 190 -10.33 -12.52 -0.71
CA ALA A 190 -9.74 -13.53 -1.59
C ALA A 190 -8.24 -13.74 -1.33
N MET A 191 -7.50 -12.69 -1.01
CA MET A 191 -6.10 -12.79 -0.65
C MET A 191 -5.92 -13.53 0.70
N GLY A 192 -6.77 -13.25 1.68
CA GLY A 192 -6.79 -13.98 2.95
C GLY A 192 -7.03 -15.47 2.77
N ASP A 193 -7.97 -15.85 1.89
CA ASP A 193 -8.26 -17.26 1.55
C ASP A 193 -7.04 -17.93 0.90
N LYS A 194 -6.36 -17.23 -0.03
CA LYS A 194 -5.15 -17.75 -0.69
C LYS A 194 -3.97 -17.90 0.29
N MET A 195 -3.96 -17.11 1.35
CA MET A 195 -2.95 -17.19 2.44
C MET A 195 -3.37 -18.12 3.57
N GLU A 196 -4.50 -18.81 3.47
CA GLU A 196 -5.05 -19.72 4.48
C GLU A 196 -5.23 -19.06 5.86
N ILE A 197 -5.62 -17.79 5.87
CA ILE A 197 -5.90 -17.05 7.11
C ILE A 197 -7.28 -17.48 7.61
N ASP A 198 -7.34 -18.03 8.81
CA ASP A 198 -8.61 -18.37 9.44
C ASP A 198 -9.37 -17.09 9.83
N MET A 199 -10.58 -16.97 9.29
CA MET A 199 -11.48 -15.84 9.50
C MET A 199 -12.72 -16.23 10.34
N SER A 200 -12.75 -17.43 10.93
CA SER A 200 -13.88 -17.95 11.71
C SER A 200 -14.27 -17.09 12.90
N VAL A 201 -13.33 -16.29 13.40
CA VAL A 201 -13.55 -15.35 14.52
C VAL A 201 -14.31 -14.08 14.11
N LEU A 202 -14.48 -13.82 12.82
CA LEU A 202 -15.20 -12.66 12.34
C LEU A 202 -16.71 -12.85 12.44
N ARG A 203 -17.43 -11.78 12.80
CA ARG A 203 -18.89 -11.78 12.80
C ARG A 203 -19.43 -12.17 11.40
N GLY A 204 -20.41 -13.09 11.37
CA GLY A 204 -21.01 -13.57 10.13
C GLY A 204 -20.18 -14.62 9.38
N ALA A 205 -19.12 -15.17 9.98
CA ALA A 205 -18.28 -16.18 9.34
C ALA A 205 -19.02 -17.50 9.08
N GLU A 206 -19.92 -17.90 9.97
CA GLU A 206 -20.72 -19.13 9.85
C GLU A 206 -21.75 -19.06 8.72
N GLU A 207 -22.46 -17.92 8.63
CA GLU A 207 -23.46 -17.66 7.58
C GLU A 207 -22.83 -17.29 6.23
N GLY A 208 -21.59 -16.77 6.29
CA GLY A 208 -20.88 -16.15 5.17
C GLY A 208 -21.34 -14.73 4.90
N TRP A 209 -20.46 -13.94 4.36
CA TRP A 209 -20.74 -12.55 3.97
C TRP A 209 -21.36 -12.50 2.57
N ARG A 210 -22.28 -11.58 2.37
CA ARG A 210 -22.95 -11.38 1.06
C ARG A 210 -22.01 -10.81 0.01
N ASP A 211 -21.07 -9.95 0.44
CA ASP A 211 -20.13 -9.24 -0.43
C ASP A 211 -18.95 -8.62 0.35
N GLY A 212 -18.05 -7.97 -0.41
CA GLY A 212 -16.84 -7.37 0.14
C GLY A 212 -17.08 -6.25 1.16
N MET A 213 -18.20 -5.52 1.12
CA MET A 213 -18.47 -4.48 2.12
C MET A 213 -18.84 -5.09 3.47
N GLU A 214 -19.68 -6.11 3.47
CA GLU A 214 -20.06 -6.81 4.71
C GLU A 214 -18.84 -7.46 5.38
N TRP A 215 -17.97 -8.06 4.58
CA TRP A 215 -16.70 -8.57 5.08
C TRP A 215 -15.79 -7.45 5.62
N LEU A 216 -15.71 -6.29 4.94
CA LEU A 216 -14.94 -5.13 5.45
C LEU A 216 -15.47 -4.61 6.78
N ASP A 217 -16.78 -4.61 6.97
CA ASP A 217 -17.38 -4.20 8.25
C ASP A 217 -17.03 -5.21 9.35
N ALA A 218 -17.14 -6.52 9.06
CA ALA A 218 -16.80 -7.56 10.02
C ALA A 218 -15.32 -7.52 10.45
N ILE A 219 -14.40 -7.39 9.50
CA ILE A 219 -12.96 -7.34 9.82
C ILE A 219 -12.56 -6.02 10.49
N ARG A 220 -13.26 -4.91 10.21
CA ARG A 220 -13.07 -3.62 10.90
C ARG A 220 -13.42 -3.76 12.38
N ASP A 221 -14.63 -4.26 12.67
CA ASP A 221 -15.12 -4.39 14.04
C ASP A 221 -14.20 -5.29 14.87
N TRP A 222 -13.76 -6.40 14.28
CA TRP A 222 -12.81 -7.31 14.93
C TRP A 222 -11.43 -6.64 15.14
N SER A 223 -10.89 -5.96 14.12
CA SER A 223 -9.57 -5.34 14.20
C SER A 223 -9.48 -4.22 15.23
N GLU A 224 -10.58 -3.48 15.43
CA GLU A 224 -10.65 -2.43 16.45
C GLU A 224 -10.60 -3.03 17.86
N GLY A 225 -11.30 -4.14 18.11
CA GLY A 225 -11.19 -4.91 19.34
C GLY A 225 -9.78 -5.44 19.57
N TYR A 226 -9.19 -6.04 18.53
CA TYR A 226 -7.81 -6.55 18.58
C TYR A 226 -6.79 -5.44 18.92
N GLU A 227 -6.94 -4.24 18.34
CA GLU A 227 -6.08 -3.10 18.66
C GLU A 227 -6.23 -2.66 20.13
N ILE A 228 -7.44 -2.68 20.69
CA ILE A 228 -7.69 -2.31 22.08
C ILE A 228 -6.94 -3.26 23.02
N GLU A 229 -6.97 -4.55 22.74
CA GLU A 229 -6.37 -5.57 23.60
C GLU A 229 -4.87 -5.73 23.40
N ARG A 230 -4.39 -5.69 22.18
CA ARG A 230 -3.05 -6.13 21.80
C ARG A 230 -2.07 -5.01 21.47
N MET A 231 -2.57 -3.81 21.10
CA MET A 231 -1.70 -2.68 20.79
C MET A 231 -1.31 -1.94 22.08
N VAL A 232 -0.33 -2.52 22.79
CA VAL A 232 0.11 -2.05 24.10
C VAL A 232 1.59 -1.62 24.07
N PRO A 233 2.02 -0.72 24.97
CA PRO A 233 3.43 -0.33 25.08
C PRO A 233 4.33 -1.54 25.32
N TYR A 234 5.36 -1.68 24.48
CA TYR A 234 6.31 -2.78 24.63
C TYR A 234 7.71 -2.38 24.09
N PRO A 235 8.81 -2.82 24.72
CA PRO A 235 10.16 -2.39 24.32
C PRO A 235 10.51 -2.70 22.87
N THR A 236 10.15 -3.90 22.36
CA THR A 236 10.45 -4.29 20.98
C THR A 236 9.68 -3.47 19.95
N ASN A 237 8.50 -2.91 20.30
CA ASN A 237 7.77 -1.98 19.44
C ASN A 237 8.63 -0.73 19.18
N ARG A 238 9.20 -0.15 20.25
CA ARG A 238 10.07 1.03 20.15
C ARG A 238 11.35 0.72 19.39
N GLU A 239 12.02 -0.38 19.72
CA GLU A 239 13.27 -0.82 19.06
C GLU A 239 13.08 -0.92 17.54
N LEU A 240 12.03 -1.64 17.12
CA LEU A 240 11.75 -1.84 15.70
C LEU A 240 11.41 -0.53 14.97
N VAL A 241 10.62 0.33 15.60
CA VAL A 241 10.27 1.64 15.03
C VAL A 241 11.51 2.50 14.86
N LEU A 242 12.36 2.61 15.87
CA LEU A 242 13.58 3.43 15.79
C LEU A 242 14.52 2.92 14.69
N ALA A 243 14.73 1.60 14.58
CA ALA A 243 15.53 1.02 13.51
C ALA A 243 14.99 1.35 12.10
N ASN A 244 13.66 1.32 11.93
CA ASN A 244 13.04 1.70 10.65
C ASN A 244 13.10 3.20 10.39
N LEU A 245 12.97 4.05 11.40
CA LEU A 245 13.15 5.51 11.27
C LEU A 245 14.59 5.86 10.89
N ASP A 246 15.59 5.23 11.47
CA ASP A 246 16.98 5.41 11.09
C ASP A 246 17.23 5.07 9.62
N MET A 247 16.60 4.00 9.11
CA MET A 247 16.66 3.66 7.69
C MET A 247 15.96 4.72 6.80
N ILE A 248 14.80 5.21 7.20
CA ILE A 248 14.03 6.21 6.45
C ILE A 248 14.76 7.56 6.46
N PHE A 249 15.34 7.94 7.59
CA PHE A 249 16.03 9.22 7.81
C PHE A 249 17.54 9.14 7.61
N LEU A 250 18.05 8.08 6.97
CA LEU A 250 19.48 7.84 6.78
C LEU A 250 20.23 9.11 6.30
N ASN A 251 19.64 9.84 5.36
CA ASN A 251 20.21 11.02 4.72
C ASN A 251 19.58 12.35 5.20
N VAL A 252 18.81 12.30 6.29
CA VAL A 252 18.24 13.51 6.91
C VAL A 252 19.24 13.99 7.97
N PRO A 253 19.64 15.29 7.95
CA PRO A 253 20.46 15.88 8.99
C PRO A 253 19.91 15.60 10.38
N LYS A 254 20.79 15.34 11.36
CA LYS A 254 20.37 14.92 12.71
C LYS A 254 19.40 15.91 13.35
N ASP A 255 19.62 17.19 13.17
CA ASP A 255 18.77 18.26 13.72
C ASP A 255 17.35 18.28 13.13
N LEU A 256 17.18 17.76 11.91
CA LEU A 256 15.87 17.66 11.25
C LEU A 256 15.16 16.34 11.53
N ARG A 257 15.84 15.34 12.10
CA ARG A 257 15.22 14.02 12.40
C ARG A 257 14.15 14.10 13.47
N VAL A 258 14.27 15.06 14.41
CA VAL A 258 13.23 15.29 15.43
C VAL A 258 11.88 15.62 14.78
N TRP A 259 11.88 16.45 13.74
CA TRP A 259 10.66 16.81 13.01
C TRP A 259 10.09 15.60 12.25
N GLY A 260 10.96 14.75 11.68
CA GLY A 260 10.58 13.46 11.10
C GLY A 260 9.92 12.55 12.13
N GLY A 261 10.47 12.49 13.34
CA GLY A 261 9.89 11.76 14.47
C GLY A 261 8.49 12.27 14.84
N TYR A 262 8.29 13.58 14.90
CA TYR A 262 6.99 14.19 15.14
C TYR A 262 5.99 13.89 14.02
N ILE A 263 6.41 13.92 12.74
CA ILE A 263 5.52 13.51 11.62
C ILE A 263 5.05 12.07 11.82
N VAL A 264 5.95 11.14 12.14
CA VAL A 264 5.60 9.74 12.38
C VAL A 264 4.67 9.61 13.59
N SER A 265 4.92 10.35 14.66
CA SER A 265 4.10 10.38 15.87
C SER A 265 2.66 10.91 15.60
N ILE A 266 2.52 11.92 14.74
CA ILE A 266 1.21 12.44 14.29
C ILE A 266 0.46 11.40 13.47
N ILE A 267 1.17 10.80 12.50
CA ILE A 267 0.63 9.79 11.59
C ILE A 267 0.18 8.54 12.35
N ALA A 268 0.94 8.11 13.35
CA ALA A 268 0.62 6.97 14.20
C ALA A 268 -0.69 7.19 14.98
N GLY A 269 -0.99 8.41 15.36
CA GLY A 269 -2.14 8.70 16.23
C GLY A 269 -1.92 8.25 17.68
N PRO A 270 -2.84 8.57 18.59
CA PRO A 270 -2.60 8.42 20.03
C PRO A 270 -2.32 6.98 20.49
N ARG A 271 -3.11 6.00 20.02
CA ARG A 271 -2.98 4.59 20.43
C ARG A 271 -1.66 3.99 19.98
N LEU A 272 -1.37 4.05 18.69
CA LEU A 272 -0.15 3.48 18.11
C LEU A 272 1.10 4.19 18.65
N ARG A 273 1.06 5.52 18.78
CA ARG A 273 2.12 6.33 19.39
C ARG A 273 2.44 5.84 20.81
N LYS A 274 1.42 5.60 21.64
CA LYS A 274 1.58 5.06 23.00
C LYS A 274 2.17 3.66 22.96
N ALA A 275 1.68 2.79 22.10
CA ALA A 275 2.18 1.42 21.96
C ALA A 275 3.65 1.37 21.52
N MET A 276 4.08 2.30 20.69
CA MET A 276 5.46 2.42 20.20
C MET A 276 6.37 3.25 21.12
N LEU A 277 5.85 3.76 22.23
CA LEU A 277 6.60 4.61 23.17
C LEU A 277 7.25 5.81 22.49
N LEU A 278 6.52 6.45 21.55
CA LEU A 278 6.95 7.66 20.84
C LEU A 278 6.48 8.91 21.58
N ASP A 279 7.30 9.99 21.47
CA ASP A 279 7.00 11.27 22.07
C ASP A 279 5.81 11.96 21.40
N ALA A 280 5.05 12.74 22.17
CA ALA A 280 3.97 13.56 21.64
C ALA A 280 4.52 14.74 20.84
N PRO A 281 3.98 15.03 19.66
CA PRO A 281 4.40 16.18 18.88
C PRO A 281 3.87 17.49 19.49
N PRO A 282 4.52 18.63 19.24
CA PRO A 282 3.94 19.93 19.57
C PRO A 282 2.61 20.16 18.83
N THR A 283 1.58 20.62 19.54
CA THR A 283 0.22 20.81 18.98
C THR A 283 0.20 21.73 17.75
N TRP A 284 1.00 22.79 17.76
CA TRP A 284 1.09 23.70 16.61
C TRP A 284 1.63 23.00 15.35
N PHE A 285 2.59 22.08 15.51
CA PHE A 285 3.16 21.33 14.39
C PHE A 285 2.17 20.28 13.86
N GLU A 286 1.42 19.63 14.74
CA GLU A 286 0.33 18.74 14.36
C GLU A 286 -0.72 19.48 13.53
N ASN A 287 -1.18 20.65 14.00
CA ASN A 287 -2.16 21.48 13.30
C ASN A 287 -1.62 21.97 11.94
N LEU A 288 -0.34 22.35 11.86
CA LEU A 288 0.30 22.75 10.61
C LEU A 288 0.33 21.60 9.59
N LEU A 289 0.75 20.40 10.02
CA LEU A 289 0.80 19.22 9.15
C LEU A 289 -0.58 18.82 8.65
N LEU A 290 -1.55 18.69 9.56
CA LEU A 290 -2.93 18.32 9.22
C LEU A 290 -3.59 19.39 8.35
N GLY A 291 -3.40 20.67 8.66
CA GLY A 291 -3.87 21.80 7.85
C GLY A 291 -3.31 21.77 6.43
N GLY A 292 -2.02 21.49 6.28
CA GLY A 292 -1.37 21.33 4.97
C GLY A 292 -1.94 20.15 4.16
N LEU A 293 -2.23 19.01 4.81
CA LEU A 293 -2.87 17.88 4.17
C LEU A 293 -4.30 18.20 3.72
N LEU A 294 -5.07 18.93 4.53
CA LEU A 294 -6.40 19.40 4.17
C LEU A 294 -6.38 20.42 3.03
N ALA A 295 -5.46 21.39 3.07
CA ALA A 295 -5.28 22.34 1.97
C ALA A 295 -4.95 21.61 0.66
N ARG A 296 -4.06 20.62 0.69
CA ARG A 296 -3.79 19.74 -0.45
C ARG A 296 -5.06 19.02 -0.94
N LYS A 297 -5.88 18.47 -0.03
CA LYS A 297 -7.14 17.79 -0.36
C LYS A 297 -8.04 18.70 -1.20
N TYR A 298 -8.26 19.92 -0.74
CA TYR A 298 -9.11 20.90 -1.44
C TYR A 298 -8.48 21.40 -2.75
N ALA A 299 -7.18 21.67 -2.77
CA ALA A 299 -6.49 22.04 -4.00
C ALA A 299 -6.62 20.95 -5.08
N LEU A 300 -6.46 19.68 -4.72
CA LEU A 300 -6.66 18.57 -5.64
C LEU A 300 -8.12 18.45 -6.10
N ARG A 301 -9.08 18.68 -5.21
CA ARG A 301 -10.50 18.54 -5.51
C ARG A 301 -11.00 19.58 -6.51
N TYR A 302 -10.52 20.81 -6.39
CA TYR A 302 -11.10 21.95 -7.13
C TYR A 302 -10.16 22.49 -8.22
N LEU A 303 -8.85 22.40 -8.05
CA LEU A 303 -7.89 23.07 -8.92
C LEU A 303 -7.04 22.13 -9.79
N ALA A 304 -6.94 20.84 -9.45
CA ALA A 304 -6.04 19.96 -10.20
C ALA A 304 -6.82 19.04 -11.16
N LEU A 305 -6.36 18.93 -12.41
CA LEU A 305 -6.87 17.95 -13.36
C LEU A 305 -6.56 16.51 -12.89
N PRO A 306 -7.38 15.51 -13.26
CA PRO A 306 -7.11 14.13 -12.95
C PRO A 306 -5.85 13.65 -13.65
N ARG A 307 -5.20 12.63 -13.07
CA ARG A 307 -4.09 11.94 -13.71
C ARG A 307 -4.60 11.14 -14.92
N ILE A 308 -3.94 11.30 -16.05
CA ILE A 308 -4.24 10.56 -17.30
C ILE A 308 -3.22 9.45 -17.56
N VAL A 309 -2.00 9.57 -17.03
CA VAL A 309 -0.93 8.58 -17.17
C VAL A 309 -0.85 7.74 -15.91
N ARG A 310 -0.88 6.41 -16.07
CA ARG A 310 -0.72 5.46 -14.97
C ARG A 310 0.65 5.59 -14.31
N LYS A 311 0.69 5.53 -12.99
CA LYS A 311 1.93 5.47 -12.25
C LYS A 311 2.44 4.03 -12.25
N ALA A 312 3.54 3.77 -12.95
CA ALA A 312 4.19 2.47 -12.94
C ALA A 312 5.03 2.31 -11.67
N TYR A 313 4.81 1.21 -10.95
CA TYR A 313 5.59 0.82 -9.75
C TYR A 313 6.56 -0.31 -10.03
N ILE A 314 6.19 -1.25 -10.89
CA ILE A 314 6.98 -2.40 -11.33
C ILE A 314 6.95 -2.52 -12.86
N ALA A 315 7.85 -3.29 -13.42
CA ALA A 315 7.85 -3.56 -14.86
C ALA A 315 6.65 -4.46 -15.24
N GLU A 316 5.94 -4.12 -16.32
CA GLU A 316 4.80 -4.91 -16.80
C GLU A 316 5.22 -6.27 -17.36
N LYS A 317 6.37 -6.30 -18.04
CA LYS A 317 6.92 -7.52 -18.66
C LYS A 317 8.27 -7.85 -18.05
N ALA A 318 8.58 -9.14 -18.00
CA ALA A 318 9.93 -9.60 -17.71
C ALA A 318 10.90 -9.12 -18.81
N GLU A 319 12.13 -8.90 -18.42
CA GLU A 319 13.23 -8.61 -19.33
C GLU A 319 13.74 -9.90 -19.98
N GLU A 320 14.68 -9.78 -20.94
CA GLU A 320 15.28 -10.93 -21.66
C GLU A 320 15.90 -11.96 -20.70
N ASN A 321 16.41 -11.51 -19.56
CA ASN A 321 16.95 -12.37 -18.50
C ASN A 321 15.87 -13.03 -17.61
N GLY A 322 14.59 -12.87 -17.93
CA GLY A 322 13.46 -13.39 -17.14
C GLY A 322 13.25 -12.71 -15.80
N ARG A 323 13.84 -11.52 -15.57
CA ARG A 323 13.69 -10.75 -14.33
C ARG A 323 12.76 -9.57 -14.50
N PHE A 324 12.13 -9.17 -13.40
CA PHE A 324 11.32 -7.95 -13.32
C PHE A 324 12.11 -6.84 -12.62
N SER A 325 11.82 -5.59 -12.93
CA SER A 325 12.46 -4.45 -12.29
C SER A 325 11.44 -3.57 -11.55
N SER A 326 11.85 -3.03 -10.40
CA SER A 326 11.10 -2.00 -9.69
C SER A 326 11.26 -0.64 -10.40
N LYS A 327 10.22 0.18 -10.37
CA LYS A 327 10.26 1.55 -10.90
C LYS A 327 10.46 2.60 -9.80
N GLU A 328 10.22 2.22 -8.55
CA GLU A 328 10.33 3.08 -7.36
C GLU A 328 11.16 2.38 -6.28
N TYR A 329 11.76 3.15 -5.39
CA TYR A 329 12.45 2.65 -4.21
C TYR A 329 12.30 3.61 -3.03
N LEU A 330 12.36 3.08 -1.82
CA LEU A 330 12.16 3.86 -0.60
C LEU A 330 13.49 4.45 -0.08
N SER A 331 14.43 3.62 0.36
CA SER A 331 15.72 4.04 0.92
C SER A 331 16.88 3.78 -0.03
N HIS A 332 17.00 2.56 -0.52
CA HIS A 332 18.06 2.13 -1.43
C HIS A 332 17.45 1.57 -2.72
N PRO A 333 18.14 1.68 -3.88
CA PRO A 333 17.59 1.38 -5.20
C PRO A 333 17.57 -0.13 -5.53
N TRP A 334 17.05 -0.96 -4.59
CA TRP A 334 16.90 -2.39 -4.81
C TRP A 334 16.02 -2.68 -6.04
N TYR A 335 16.52 -3.53 -6.92
CA TYR A 335 15.83 -4.00 -8.13
C TYR A 335 15.51 -2.90 -9.14
N VAL A 336 16.18 -1.75 -9.06
CA VAL A 336 15.94 -0.61 -9.95
C VAL A 336 17.07 -0.49 -10.95
N ARG A 337 16.74 -0.61 -12.24
CA ARG A 337 17.72 -0.45 -13.31
C ARG A 337 18.29 0.97 -13.39
N PRO A 338 19.60 1.13 -13.56
CA PRO A 338 20.20 2.39 -13.91
C PRO A 338 19.84 2.74 -15.35
N THR A 339 19.24 3.91 -15.55
CA THR A 339 18.96 4.49 -16.87
C THR A 339 19.49 5.91 -16.91
N LEU A 340 19.76 6.47 -18.08
CA LEU A 340 20.24 7.85 -18.21
C LEU A 340 19.34 8.83 -17.46
N LYS A 341 18.01 8.71 -17.58
CA LYS A 341 17.05 9.55 -16.87
C LYS A 341 17.12 9.41 -15.33
N ARG A 342 17.40 8.19 -14.83
CA ARG A 342 17.48 7.92 -13.39
C ARG A 342 18.82 8.28 -12.78
N ARG A 343 19.86 8.45 -13.59
CA ARG A 343 21.19 8.87 -13.14
C ARG A 343 21.46 10.35 -13.37
N TRP A 344 20.89 10.93 -14.41
CA TRP A 344 21.22 12.29 -14.86
C TRP A 344 20.01 13.20 -15.01
N GLY A 345 18.78 12.71 -14.80
CA GLY A 345 17.59 13.54 -14.84
C GLY A 345 17.42 14.44 -13.61
N PRO A 346 16.53 15.46 -13.66
CA PRO A 346 16.35 16.42 -12.55
C PRO A 346 16.02 15.74 -11.20
N LYS A 347 15.21 14.67 -11.23
CA LYS A 347 14.92 13.90 -10.01
C LYS A 347 16.16 13.21 -9.45
N ALA A 348 17.07 12.75 -10.30
CA ALA A 348 18.32 12.12 -9.87
C ALA A 348 19.24 13.13 -9.19
N TRP A 349 19.40 14.31 -9.77
CA TRP A 349 20.18 15.40 -9.17
C TRP A 349 19.65 15.77 -7.79
N PHE A 350 18.34 15.94 -7.65
CA PHE A 350 17.73 16.20 -6.34
C PHE A 350 17.99 15.04 -5.36
N THR A 351 17.81 13.79 -5.80
CA THR A 351 18.05 12.60 -4.98
C THR A 351 19.51 12.51 -4.52
N TRP A 352 20.45 12.80 -5.41
CA TRP A 352 21.88 12.85 -5.11
C TRP A 352 22.21 13.99 -4.14
N ALA A 353 21.66 15.20 -4.38
CA ALA A 353 21.90 16.36 -3.54
C ALA A 353 21.47 16.16 -2.08
N ILE A 354 20.44 15.36 -1.82
CA ILE A 354 20.02 14.97 -0.48
C ILE A 354 20.75 13.73 0.05
N GLY A 355 21.85 13.30 -0.58
CA GLY A 355 22.72 12.21 -0.14
C GLY A 355 22.17 10.80 -0.36
N ARG A 356 21.10 10.62 -1.16
CA ARG A 356 20.51 9.29 -1.42
C ARG A 356 21.23 8.57 -2.55
N LYS A 357 21.32 7.25 -2.43
CA LYS A 357 21.88 6.37 -3.47
C LYS A 357 21.03 6.39 -4.72
N LEU A 358 21.70 6.46 -5.88
CA LEU A 358 21.08 6.35 -7.19
C LEU A 358 21.16 4.91 -7.73
N PRO A 359 20.23 4.51 -8.63
CA PRO A 359 20.34 3.22 -9.30
C PRO A 359 21.70 3.05 -10.00
N GLY A 360 22.37 1.92 -9.72
CA GLY A 360 23.72 1.62 -10.22
C GLY A 360 24.86 2.09 -9.31
N ASP A 361 24.57 2.82 -8.22
CA ASP A 361 25.56 3.06 -7.17
C ASP A 361 25.88 1.73 -6.46
N ASP A 362 27.13 1.59 -5.99
CA ASP A 362 27.65 0.39 -5.34
C ASP A 362 27.56 -0.90 -6.22
N GLY A 363 27.58 -0.75 -7.57
CA GLY A 363 27.60 -1.86 -8.52
C GLY A 363 26.35 -2.76 -8.42
N ASN A 364 26.59 -4.07 -8.25
CA ASN A 364 25.52 -5.07 -8.20
C ASN A 364 24.88 -5.25 -6.82
N ARG A 365 25.27 -4.48 -5.81
CA ARG A 365 24.78 -4.60 -4.43
C ARG A 365 23.27 -4.59 -4.31
N TYR A 366 22.59 -3.76 -5.11
CA TYR A 366 21.14 -3.56 -5.08
C TYR A 366 20.40 -4.32 -6.20
N ASN A 367 21.02 -5.35 -6.79
CA ASN A 367 20.45 -6.16 -7.86
C ASN A 367 19.85 -5.31 -8.99
N PRO A 368 20.63 -4.45 -9.66
CA PRO A 368 20.12 -3.56 -10.70
C PRO A 368 19.54 -4.29 -11.91
N GLU A 369 19.91 -5.58 -12.11
CA GLU A 369 19.33 -6.46 -13.12
C GLU A 369 17.90 -6.89 -12.82
N GLY A 370 17.35 -6.57 -11.61
CA GLY A 370 15.99 -6.91 -11.23
C GLY A 370 15.89 -8.18 -10.37
N TYR A 371 14.67 -8.71 -10.23
CA TYR A 371 14.33 -9.87 -9.40
C TYR A 371 13.54 -10.92 -10.18
N ARG A 372 13.63 -12.17 -9.75
CA ARG A 372 12.67 -13.24 -10.04
C ARG A 372 11.77 -13.40 -8.82
N ILE A 373 10.48 -13.53 -8.99
CA ILE A 373 9.51 -13.58 -7.89
C ILE A 373 9.86 -14.68 -6.90
N LYS A 374 10.19 -15.86 -7.40
CA LYS A 374 10.59 -17.03 -6.59
C LYS A 374 11.84 -16.84 -5.74
N ASP A 375 12.70 -15.86 -6.09
CA ASP A 375 13.96 -15.60 -5.38
C ASP A 375 13.84 -14.44 -4.37
N VAL A 376 12.71 -13.72 -4.35
CA VAL A 376 12.50 -12.59 -3.45
C VAL A 376 12.40 -13.07 -1.99
N GLY A 377 13.07 -12.38 -1.07
CA GLY A 377 13.07 -12.67 0.36
C GLY A 377 14.47 -12.72 0.97
N PRO A 378 14.61 -13.22 2.21
CA PRO A 378 15.88 -13.37 2.90
C PRO A 378 16.88 -14.18 2.07
N ARG A 379 18.16 -13.82 2.16
CA ARG A 379 19.24 -14.49 1.38
C ARG A 379 19.26 -16.00 1.58
N ILE A 380 18.98 -16.45 2.80
CA ILE A 380 18.93 -17.88 3.15
C ILE A 380 17.78 -18.64 2.49
N ALA A 381 16.75 -17.95 2.01
CA ALA A 381 15.60 -18.56 1.34
C ALA A 381 15.69 -18.49 -0.19
N LYS A 382 16.81 -17.96 -0.72
CA LYS A 382 17.05 -17.90 -2.16
C LYS A 382 17.10 -19.32 -2.72
N ASP A 383 16.51 -19.52 -3.89
CA ASP A 383 16.44 -20.81 -4.61
C ASP A 383 15.75 -21.95 -3.81
N MET A 384 15.05 -21.63 -2.70
CA MET A 384 14.37 -22.60 -1.85
C MET A 384 12.84 -22.49 -1.97
N GLY A 385 12.14 -23.61 -1.67
CA GLY A 385 10.69 -23.66 -1.56
C GLY A 385 9.95 -23.97 -2.84
N THR A 386 10.61 -24.40 -3.91
CA THR A 386 9.99 -24.71 -5.20
C THR A 386 8.86 -25.72 -5.05
N GLU A 387 9.09 -26.86 -4.40
CA GLU A 387 8.06 -27.88 -4.19
C GLU A 387 6.84 -27.38 -3.39
N TYR A 388 7.09 -26.56 -2.34
CA TYR A 388 6.01 -25.94 -1.59
C TYR A 388 5.19 -24.98 -2.46
N MET A 389 5.86 -24.13 -3.23
CA MET A 389 5.21 -23.17 -4.10
C MET A 389 4.40 -23.86 -5.20
N ASP A 390 4.90 -24.95 -5.78
CA ASP A 390 4.19 -25.72 -6.82
C ASP A 390 2.87 -26.34 -6.26
N LYS A 391 2.93 -26.91 -5.06
CA LYS A 391 1.74 -27.43 -4.37
C LYS A 391 0.75 -26.31 -4.06
N ASP A 392 1.23 -25.16 -3.57
CA ASP A 392 0.38 -24.02 -3.24
C ASP A 392 -0.24 -23.38 -4.50
N LEU A 393 0.49 -23.33 -5.60
CA LEU A 393 -0.03 -22.90 -6.91
C LEU A 393 -1.19 -23.81 -7.39
N GLN A 394 -1.07 -25.13 -7.22
CA GLN A 394 -2.14 -26.06 -7.55
C GLN A 394 -3.39 -25.83 -6.68
N ARG A 395 -3.19 -25.66 -5.36
CA ARG A 395 -4.28 -25.34 -4.43
C ARG A 395 -4.99 -24.02 -4.81
N MET A 396 -4.26 -22.97 -5.09
CA MET A 396 -4.83 -21.67 -5.47
C MET A 396 -5.59 -21.73 -6.80
N LYS A 397 -5.17 -22.55 -7.77
CA LYS A 397 -5.92 -22.76 -9.02
C LYS A 397 -7.28 -23.41 -8.77
N LEU A 398 -7.38 -24.33 -7.81
CA LEU A 398 -8.66 -24.92 -7.41
C LEU A 398 -9.60 -23.88 -6.77
N LEU A 399 -9.08 -23.02 -5.88
CA LEU A 399 -9.86 -21.94 -5.30
C LEU A 399 -10.40 -20.98 -6.37
N GLN A 400 -9.61 -20.71 -7.39
CA GLN A 400 -9.94 -19.79 -8.47
C GLN A 400 -11.13 -20.24 -9.34
N SER A 401 -11.36 -21.55 -9.46
CA SER A 401 -12.50 -22.11 -10.22
C SER A 401 -13.86 -21.66 -9.65
N VAL A 402 -13.90 -21.18 -8.41
CA VAL A 402 -15.13 -20.69 -7.74
C VAL A 402 -15.48 -19.24 -8.16
N GLY A 403 -14.50 -18.43 -8.61
CA GLY A 403 -14.69 -17.10 -9.19
C GLY A 403 -14.90 -15.98 -8.18
N CYS A 404 -16.08 -15.89 -7.56
CA CYS A 404 -16.36 -14.88 -6.52
C CYS A 404 -16.10 -15.46 -5.12
N PRO A 405 -15.33 -14.80 -4.24
CA PRO A 405 -15.00 -15.31 -2.91
C PRO A 405 -16.19 -15.38 -1.94
N PHE A 406 -17.35 -14.85 -2.33
CA PHE A 406 -18.60 -14.86 -1.55
C PHE A 406 -19.66 -15.83 -2.11
N LYS A 407 -19.44 -16.45 -3.27
CA LYS A 407 -20.30 -17.52 -3.76
C LYS A 407 -19.96 -18.80 -2.99
N ARG A 408 -20.92 -19.32 -2.28
CA ARG A 408 -20.92 -20.68 -1.72
C ARG A 408 -21.40 -21.68 -2.74
#